data_16e5e53ac84edc20395171bbbb5ed05b
#
_entry.id   16e5e53ac84edc20395171bbbb5ed05b
#
_cell.length_a   1.000
_cell.length_b   1.000
_cell.length_c   1.000
_cell.angle_alpha   90.00
_cell.angle_beta   90.00
_cell.angle_gamma   90.00
#
_symmetry.space_group_name_H-M   'P 1'
#
loop_
_entity.id
_entity.type
_entity.pdbx_description
1 polymer ?
#
loop_
_entity_poly.entity_id
_entity_poly.type
_entity_poly.pdbx_seq_one_letter_code
_entity_poly.pdbx_strand_id
1 'polypeptide(L)'
;VSDHEKVTELRKLMPSTEASIYLNAGSNGPVPAEVDAAMRAVHDQELQTGRATEHAMDDVEERANELRGVFAGVLATDLELVAIGHSTTESILRPILGMEWRAGDRIITFDEEYPAIRGSLAALAARTGVVIQTLSLCSAVGEPLSDDEIVASVLPLLAAPTKLLLLSRVSWISGRTLPVAPLLAAARAAGVTTVLDGAQGVGALRDDIDALNPDLLAFPSQKWLLGVEGLAGIRVSREALAADTFRPVIGGYMAFDGQPLNGVGTLRSDARRFQVSGFSRPALAGAARAAGWFSMQVGLPWATERAQRLATEFHAAVRDVPGVQMLAPAGRHATIVSLRVEGWKPEQLVEELTRRAFAITRRVPSLPPLDGRPGSAAALRTSWGFWNTEAEVARIAELITLFAAHTPETLPKRPTIEILHG
;
A
#
# COMPACT_ATOMS: atom_id res chain seq x y z
N VAL A 1 -29.82 -4.96 -5.15
CA VAL A 1 -28.86 -5.95 -5.67
C VAL A 1 -28.20 -6.59 -4.47
N SER A 2 -28.20 -7.93 -4.38
CA SER A 2 -27.51 -8.65 -3.32
C SER A 2 -25.98 -8.51 -3.48
N ASP A 3 -25.22 -8.71 -2.39
CA ASP A 3 -23.76 -8.72 -2.44
C ASP A 3 -23.24 -9.74 -3.46
N HIS A 4 -23.85 -10.91 -3.53
CA HIS A 4 -23.49 -11.97 -4.46
C HIS A 4 -23.67 -11.53 -5.93
N GLU A 5 -24.81 -10.94 -6.28
CA GLU A 5 -25.05 -10.43 -7.63
C GLU A 5 -24.06 -9.32 -7.98
N LYS A 6 -23.82 -8.38 -7.05
CA LYS A 6 -22.88 -7.28 -7.25
C LYS A 6 -21.47 -7.79 -7.49
N VAL A 7 -20.98 -8.73 -6.68
CA VAL A 7 -19.66 -9.33 -6.86
C VAL A 7 -19.55 -10.06 -8.19
N THR A 8 -20.59 -10.82 -8.58
CA THR A 8 -20.62 -11.53 -9.87
C THR A 8 -20.48 -10.57 -11.04
N GLU A 9 -21.21 -9.45 -11.04
CA GLU A 9 -21.12 -8.46 -12.12
C GLU A 9 -19.76 -7.73 -12.12
N LEU A 10 -19.23 -7.38 -10.93
CA LEU A 10 -17.93 -6.71 -10.84
C LEU A 10 -16.77 -7.63 -11.29
N ARG A 11 -16.83 -8.93 -11.03
CA ARG A 11 -15.80 -9.90 -11.48
C ARG A 11 -15.73 -9.99 -13.01
N LYS A 12 -16.84 -9.90 -13.72
CA LYS A 12 -16.87 -9.86 -15.20
C LYS A 12 -16.05 -8.69 -15.77
N LEU A 13 -15.97 -7.58 -15.00
CA LEU A 13 -15.16 -6.41 -15.35
C LEU A 13 -13.67 -6.57 -14.97
N MET A 14 -13.32 -7.64 -14.26
CA MET A 14 -11.96 -7.95 -13.81
C MET A 14 -11.58 -9.39 -14.18
N PRO A 15 -11.25 -9.69 -15.46
CA PRO A 15 -11.11 -11.07 -15.98
C PRO A 15 -10.14 -11.95 -15.19
N SER A 16 -9.10 -11.38 -14.60
CA SER A 16 -8.15 -12.13 -13.77
C SER A 16 -8.77 -12.72 -12.50
N THR A 17 -9.88 -12.16 -12.01
CA THR A 17 -10.60 -12.67 -10.83
C THR A 17 -11.56 -13.80 -11.19
N GLU A 18 -11.91 -13.96 -12.45
CA GLU A 18 -12.66 -15.13 -12.95
C GLU A 18 -11.73 -16.30 -13.25
N ALA A 19 -10.52 -15.99 -13.75
CA ALA A 19 -9.51 -16.99 -14.10
C ALA A 19 -8.77 -17.57 -12.88
N SER A 20 -8.79 -16.88 -11.74
CA SER A 20 -8.02 -17.26 -10.53
C SER A 20 -8.66 -16.76 -9.25
N ILE A 21 -8.33 -17.40 -8.13
CA ILE A 21 -8.55 -16.81 -6.80
C ILE A 21 -7.48 -15.76 -6.59
N TYR A 22 -7.81 -14.49 -6.85
CA TYR A 22 -6.84 -13.39 -6.84
C TYR A 22 -6.64 -12.85 -5.42
N LEU A 23 -5.52 -13.19 -4.79
CA LEU A 23 -5.19 -12.87 -3.40
C LEU A 23 -3.85 -12.12 -3.27
N ASN A 24 -3.51 -11.24 -4.22
CA ASN A 24 -2.24 -10.54 -4.19
C ASN A 24 -2.33 -9.02 -4.47
N ALA A 25 -3.46 -8.40 -4.15
CA ALA A 25 -3.63 -6.94 -4.28
C ALA A 25 -2.62 -6.14 -3.44
N GLY A 26 -2.11 -6.71 -2.35
CA GLY A 26 -1.01 -6.11 -1.59
C GLY A 26 0.30 -5.95 -2.39
N SER A 27 0.41 -6.59 -3.58
CA SER A 27 1.45 -6.31 -4.59
C SER A 27 0.89 -5.44 -5.70
N ASN A 28 -0.06 -5.97 -6.46
CA ASN A 28 -0.83 -5.27 -7.49
C ASN A 28 -2.26 -5.80 -7.46
N GLY A 29 -3.25 -4.91 -7.60
CA GLY A 29 -4.65 -5.26 -7.72
C GLY A 29 -5.00 -5.84 -9.10
N PRO A 30 -6.13 -6.55 -9.24
CA PRO A 30 -6.63 -6.96 -10.54
C PRO A 30 -7.03 -5.73 -11.35
N VAL A 31 -6.61 -5.67 -12.61
CA VAL A 31 -6.89 -4.51 -13.49
C VAL A 31 -8.32 -4.62 -14.03
N PRO A 32 -9.21 -3.64 -13.81
CA PRO A 32 -10.51 -3.59 -14.45
C PRO A 32 -10.41 -3.34 -15.95
N ALA A 33 -11.30 -3.94 -16.74
CA ALA A 33 -11.35 -3.76 -18.19
C ALA A 33 -11.52 -2.30 -18.62
N GLU A 34 -12.23 -1.50 -17.82
CA GLU A 34 -12.42 -0.08 -18.06
C GLU A 34 -11.10 0.73 -17.93
N VAL A 35 -10.18 0.28 -17.10
CA VAL A 35 -8.85 0.89 -16.96
C VAL A 35 -8.03 0.66 -18.24
N ASP A 36 -7.99 -0.58 -18.74
CA ASP A 36 -7.33 -0.92 -20.00
C ASP A 36 -7.94 -0.14 -21.18
N ALA A 37 -9.27 -0.05 -21.23
CA ALA A 37 -9.97 0.71 -22.27
C ALA A 37 -9.61 2.21 -22.26
N ALA A 38 -9.54 2.82 -21.07
CA ALA A 38 -9.15 4.22 -20.92
C ALA A 38 -7.71 4.46 -21.36
N MET A 39 -6.80 3.55 -21.01
CA MET A 39 -5.39 3.62 -21.43
C MET A 39 -5.25 3.49 -22.95
N ARG A 40 -5.93 2.51 -23.55
CA ARG A 40 -5.91 2.29 -25.01
C ARG A 40 -6.43 3.49 -25.77
N ALA A 41 -7.55 4.07 -25.34
CA ALA A 41 -8.12 5.24 -26.01
C ALA A 41 -7.12 6.40 -26.13
N VAL A 42 -6.38 6.68 -25.05
CA VAL A 42 -5.34 7.74 -25.07
C VAL A 42 -4.14 7.32 -25.94
N HIS A 43 -3.73 6.05 -25.84
CA HIS A 43 -2.62 5.52 -26.64
C HIS A 43 -2.93 5.56 -28.15
N ASP A 44 -4.14 5.19 -28.54
CA ASP A 44 -4.60 5.24 -29.93
C ASP A 44 -4.66 6.69 -30.45
N GLN A 45 -5.09 7.64 -29.61
CA GLN A 45 -5.02 9.05 -29.93
C GLN A 45 -3.57 9.49 -30.17
N GLU A 46 -2.62 9.11 -29.30
CA GLU A 46 -1.20 9.43 -29.45
C GLU A 46 -0.60 8.83 -30.74
N LEU A 47 -1.02 7.62 -31.12
CA LEU A 47 -0.59 6.99 -32.38
C LEU A 47 -1.10 7.75 -33.60
N GLN A 48 -2.31 8.29 -33.56
CA GLN A 48 -2.93 8.99 -34.70
C GLN A 48 -2.47 10.42 -34.84
N THR A 49 -2.31 11.14 -33.72
CA THR A 49 -2.06 12.60 -33.73
C THR A 49 -0.63 12.96 -33.34
N GLY A 50 0.17 12.01 -32.86
CA GLY A 50 1.49 12.24 -32.29
C GLY A 50 1.46 12.71 -30.84
N ARG A 51 2.63 12.70 -30.20
CA ARG A 51 2.77 13.02 -28.76
C ARG A 51 3.13 14.49 -28.48
N ALA A 52 3.63 15.21 -29.46
CA ALA A 52 4.17 16.56 -29.31
C ALA A 52 3.32 17.57 -30.11
N THR A 53 2.02 17.56 -29.87
CA THR A 53 1.10 18.57 -30.43
C THR A 53 1.20 19.86 -29.64
N GLU A 54 0.66 20.97 -30.19
CA GLU A 54 0.61 22.29 -29.54
C GLU A 54 -0.02 22.21 -28.15
N HIS A 55 -1.04 21.37 -27.96
CA HIS A 55 -1.76 21.21 -26.68
C HIS A 55 -1.27 20.02 -25.82
N ALA A 56 -0.14 19.40 -26.18
CA ALA A 56 0.31 18.18 -25.47
C ALA A 56 0.62 18.42 -23.99
N MET A 57 1.09 19.61 -23.65
CA MET A 57 1.39 19.99 -22.26
C MET A 57 0.12 20.24 -21.46
N ASP A 58 -0.85 20.93 -22.07
CA ASP A 58 -2.15 21.20 -21.44
C ASP A 58 -2.89 19.90 -21.16
N ASP A 59 -2.90 18.94 -22.10
CA ASP A 59 -3.51 17.61 -21.94
C ASP A 59 -2.86 16.81 -20.78
N VAL A 60 -1.53 16.88 -20.62
CA VAL A 60 -0.86 16.24 -19.47
C VAL A 60 -1.28 16.89 -18.16
N GLU A 61 -1.36 18.21 -18.10
CA GLU A 61 -1.75 18.94 -16.88
C GLU A 61 -3.22 18.67 -16.53
N GLU A 62 -4.13 18.66 -17.51
CA GLU A 62 -5.54 18.33 -17.32
C GLU A 62 -5.73 16.92 -16.75
N ARG A 63 -5.08 15.90 -17.34
CA ARG A 63 -5.15 14.52 -16.85
C ARG A 63 -4.53 14.35 -15.47
N ALA A 64 -3.43 15.05 -15.21
CA ALA A 64 -2.81 15.07 -13.88
C ALA A 64 -3.76 15.69 -12.84
N ASN A 65 -4.45 16.79 -13.19
CA ASN A 65 -5.44 17.43 -12.32
C ASN A 65 -6.69 16.56 -12.13
N GLU A 66 -7.16 15.84 -13.16
CA GLU A 66 -8.22 14.83 -13.04
C GLU A 66 -7.83 13.75 -12.01
N LEU A 67 -6.65 13.14 -12.15
CA LEU A 67 -6.18 12.12 -11.22
C LEU A 67 -6.04 12.66 -9.78
N ARG A 68 -5.53 13.89 -9.61
CA ARG A 68 -5.48 14.55 -8.30
C ARG A 68 -6.87 14.71 -7.70
N GLY A 69 -7.85 15.13 -8.50
CA GLY A 69 -9.23 15.28 -8.07
C GLY A 69 -9.85 13.96 -7.59
N VAL A 70 -9.60 12.88 -8.32
CA VAL A 70 -10.07 11.55 -7.91
C VAL A 70 -9.36 11.07 -6.63
N PHE A 71 -8.05 11.27 -6.50
CA PHE A 71 -7.33 10.93 -5.27
C PHE A 71 -7.80 11.77 -4.07
N ALA A 72 -8.07 13.06 -4.26
CA ALA A 72 -8.66 13.90 -3.23
C ALA A 72 -10.03 13.39 -2.79
N GLY A 73 -10.87 12.95 -3.74
CA GLY A 73 -12.15 12.32 -3.45
C GLY A 73 -12.02 11.00 -2.69
N VAL A 74 -11.06 10.14 -3.04
CA VAL A 74 -10.78 8.90 -2.31
C VAL A 74 -10.35 9.15 -0.86
N LEU A 75 -9.56 10.19 -0.63
CA LEU A 75 -9.06 10.57 0.70
C LEU A 75 -10.03 11.47 1.48
N ALA A 76 -11.12 11.93 0.84
CA ALA A 76 -12.04 12.94 1.38
C ALA A 76 -11.32 14.21 1.88
N THR A 77 -10.34 14.71 1.10
CA THR A 77 -9.49 15.85 1.45
C THR A 77 -9.51 16.91 0.34
N ASP A 78 -8.95 18.09 0.62
CA ASP A 78 -8.91 19.18 -0.35
C ASP A 78 -7.90 18.91 -1.47
N LEU A 79 -8.27 19.27 -2.70
CA LEU A 79 -7.47 19.10 -3.91
C LEU A 79 -6.06 19.73 -3.81
N GLU A 80 -5.97 20.87 -3.13
CA GLU A 80 -4.72 21.62 -2.94
C GLU A 80 -3.68 20.85 -2.11
N LEU A 81 -4.14 19.90 -1.28
CA LEU A 81 -3.30 19.06 -0.46
C LEU A 81 -2.78 17.82 -1.20
N VAL A 82 -3.25 17.57 -2.43
CA VAL A 82 -2.93 16.35 -3.18
C VAL A 82 -2.02 16.64 -4.36
N ALA A 83 -1.02 15.79 -4.53
CA ALA A 83 -0.10 15.77 -5.68
C ALA A 83 0.05 14.35 -6.22
N ILE A 84 0.69 14.21 -7.39
CA ILE A 84 1.02 12.93 -8.02
C ILE A 84 2.52 12.69 -7.94
N GLY A 85 2.89 11.46 -7.58
CA GLY A 85 4.25 10.93 -7.68
C GLY A 85 4.30 9.70 -8.59
N HIS A 86 5.50 9.13 -8.76
CA HIS A 86 5.70 7.93 -9.57
C HIS A 86 5.62 6.63 -8.78
N SER A 87 5.90 6.66 -7.49
CA SER A 87 5.76 5.52 -6.59
C SER A 87 5.61 6.01 -5.14
N THR A 88 5.05 5.18 -4.27
CA THR A 88 4.97 5.48 -2.83
C THR A 88 6.34 5.76 -2.23
N THR A 89 7.34 4.93 -2.57
CA THR A 89 8.70 5.08 -2.06
C THR A 89 9.29 6.44 -2.40
N GLU A 90 9.21 6.83 -3.66
CA GLU A 90 9.69 8.13 -4.14
C GLU A 90 8.88 9.29 -3.51
N SER A 91 7.58 9.13 -3.44
CA SER A 91 6.64 10.12 -2.87
C SER A 91 6.84 10.37 -1.38
N ILE A 92 7.34 9.37 -0.63
CA ILE A 92 7.74 9.50 0.77
C ILE A 92 9.14 10.12 0.87
N LEU A 93 10.08 9.58 0.12
CA LEU A 93 11.49 9.89 0.35
C LEU A 93 11.92 11.25 -0.17
N ARG A 94 11.39 11.70 -1.31
CA ARG A 94 11.74 13.04 -1.83
C ARG A 94 11.40 14.17 -0.86
N PRO A 95 10.19 14.24 -0.27
CA PRO A 95 9.91 15.22 0.77
C PRO A 95 10.83 15.08 2.00
N ILE A 96 11.10 13.87 2.46
CA ILE A 96 12.02 13.60 3.59
C ILE A 96 13.44 14.10 3.27
N LEU A 97 13.94 13.87 2.06
CA LEU A 97 15.24 14.37 1.62
C LEU A 97 15.33 15.90 1.58
N GLY A 98 14.20 16.58 1.45
CA GLY A 98 14.08 18.04 1.48
C GLY A 98 13.97 18.64 2.87
N MET A 99 13.88 17.84 3.92
CA MET A 99 13.92 18.32 5.30
C MET A 99 15.35 18.76 5.67
N GLU A 100 15.45 19.71 6.58
CA GLU A 100 16.74 20.12 7.15
C GLU A 100 17.21 19.08 8.18
N TRP A 101 18.30 18.38 7.88
CA TRP A 101 18.88 17.36 8.73
C TRP A 101 20.18 17.81 9.37
N ARG A 102 20.37 17.47 10.65
CA ARG A 102 21.63 17.63 11.38
C ARG A 102 22.09 16.28 11.88
N ALA A 103 23.40 16.10 12.00
CA ALA A 103 23.96 14.89 12.60
C ALA A 103 23.40 14.70 14.03
N GLY A 104 22.92 13.49 14.32
CA GLY A 104 22.27 13.15 15.58
C GLY A 104 20.76 13.35 15.62
N ASP A 105 20.14 14.04 14.63
CA ASP A 105 18.67 14.05 14.51
C ASP A 105 18.16 12.62 14.38
N ARG A 106 17.01 12.31 14.99
CA ARG A 106 16.45 10.95 15.03
C ARG A 106 15.24 10.83 14.10
N ILE A 107 15.20 9.70 13.41
CA ILE A 107 14.01 9.18 12.70
C ILE A 107 13.56 7.92 13.42
N ILE A 108 12.29 7.86 13.84
CA ILE A 108 11.66 6.65 14.38
C ILE A 108 10.92 5.94 13.26
N THR A 109 11.10 4.62 13.15
CA THR A 109 10.39 3.76 12.21
C THR A 109 10.24 2.34 12.79
N PHE A 110 9.63 1.41 12.03
CA PHE A 110 9.39 0.03 12.48
C PHE A 110 10.12 -1.00 11.60
N ASP A 111 10.33 -2.18 12.15
CA ASP A 111 11.04 -3.28 11.47
C ASP A 111 10.29 -3.88 10.28
N GLU A 112 8.94 -3.76 10.25
CA GLU A 112 8.10 -4.18 9.12
C GLU A 112 7.89 -3.09 8.05
N GLU A 113 8.65 -1.99 8.09
CA GLU A 113 8.62 -1.01 7.01
C GLU A 113 9.14 -1.59 5.68
N TYR A 114 8.63 -1.05 4.57
CA TYR A 114 8.99 -1.51 3.24
C TYR A 114 10.50 -1.40 2.99
N PRO A 115 11.16 -2.44 2.43
CA PRO A 115 12.62 -2.48 2.32
C PRO A 115 13.24 -1.30 1.59
N ALA A 116 12.58 -0.77 0.54
CA ALA A 116 13.08 0.39 -0.18
C ALA A 116 13.05 1.66 0.68
N ILE A 117 12.07 1.82 1.57
CA ILE A 117 12.04 2.92 2.55
C ILE A 117 13.20 2.75 3.54
N ARG A 118 13.35 1.58 4.15
CA ARG A 118 14.43 1.29 5.10
C ARG A 118 15.81 1.51 4.50
N GLY A 119 16.06 1.00 3.28
CA GLY A 119 17.32 1.17 2.58
C GLY A 119 17.64 2.63 2.28
N SER A 120 16.61 3.41 1.90
CA SER A 120 16.77 4.84 1.63
C SER A 120 16.98 5.67 2.89
N LEU A 121 16.34 5.32 4.02
CA LEU A 121 16.65 5.94 5.32
C LEU A 121 18.08 5.64 5.75
N ALA A 122 18.59 4.42 5.53
CA ALA A 122 19.98 4.08 5.80
C ALA A 122 20.96 4.92 4.93
N ALA A 123 20.62 5.13 3.64
CA ALA A 123 21.42 5.99 2.77
C ALA A 123 21.37 7.48 3.21
N LEU A 124 20.23 7.96 3.69
CA LEU A 124 20.11 9.30 4.29
C LEU A 124 20.99 9.39 5.53
N ALA A 125 20.92 8.41 6.43
CA ALA A 125 21.74 8.36 7.65
C ALA A 125 23.25 8.40 7.34
N ALA A 126 23.70 7.64 6.35
CA ALA A 126 25.10 7.64 5.93
C ALA A 126 25.59 9.00 5.39
N ARG A 127 24.68 9.80 4.80
CA ARG A 127 25.01 11.11 4.22
C ARG A 127 24.95 12.25 5.23
N THR A 128 24.06 12.18 6.20
CA THR A 128 23.71 13.31 7.06
C THR A 128 24.10 13.09 8.54
N GLY A 129 24.38 11.85 8.94
CA GLY A 129 24.62 11.51 10.33
C GLY A 129 23.35 11.42 11.20
N VAL A 130 22.15 11.38 10.58
CA VAL A 130 20.91 11.12 11.31
C VAL A 130 20.90 9.70 11.87
N VAL A 131 20.19 9.48 12.95
CA VAL A 131 20.06 8.20 13.64
C VAL A 131 18.71 7.58 13.30
N ILE A 132 18.71 6.37 12.75
CA ILE A 132 17.48 5.61 12.50
C ILE A 132 17.18 4.74 13.72
N GLN A 133 16.14 5.08 14.46
CA GLN A 133 15.62 4.28 15.55
C GLN A 133 14.53 3.36 15.00
N THR A 134 14.88 2.11 14.72
CA THR A 134 13.91 1.10 14.31
C THR A 134 13.34 0.41 15.54
N LEU A 135 12.02 0.29 15.61
CA LEU A 135 11.28 -0.41 16.67
C LEU A 135 10.72 -1.72 16.13
N SER A 136 10.70 -2.76 16.96
CA SER A 136 10.10 -4.03 16.59
C SER A 136 8.59 -4.04 16.88
N LEU A 137 7.81 -4.66 16.01
CA LEU A 137 6.39 -4.95 16.22
C LEU A 137 6.17 -6.26 17.01
N CYS A 138 7.26 -6.95 17.39
CA CYS A 138 7.22 -8.16 18.19
C CYS A 138 7.94 -7.99 19.53
N SER A 139 7.56 -8.80 20.53
CA SER A 139 8.21 -8.92 21.81
C SER A 139 9.56 -9.65 21.72
N ALA A 140 10.30 -9.71 22.83
CA ALA A 140 11.57 -10.46 22.90
C ALA A 140 11.45 -11.96 22.63
N VAL A 141 10.24 -12.52 22.75
CA VAL A 141 9.95 -13.93 22.44
C VAL A 141 9.30 -14.12 21.06
N GLY A 142 9.16 -13.05 20.28
CA GLY A 142 8.64 -13.09 18.90
C GLY A 142 7.11 -13.00 18.80
N GLU A 143 6.41 -12.76 19.90
CA GLU A 143 4.95 -12.54 19.87
C GLU A 143 4.62 -11.11 19.43
N PRO A 144 3.56 -10.90 18.63
CA PRO A 144 3.13 -9.58 18.25
C PRO A 144 2.79 -8.69 19.46
N LEU A 145 3.32 -7.47 19.51
CA LEU A 145 2.98 -6.50 20.55
C LEU A 145 1.51 -6.06 20.46
N SER A 146 0.89 -5.70 21.57
CA SER A 146 -0.39 -4.99 21.60
C SER A 146 -0.25 -3.57 21.05
N ASP A 147 -1.37 -2.89 20.76
CA ASP A 147 -1.33 -1.50 20.32
C ASP A 147 -0.80 -0.58 21.41
N ASP A 148 -1.16 -0.84 22.66
CA ASP A 148 -0.68 -0.05 23.82
C ASP A 148 0.83 -0.21 24.01
N GLU A 149 1.38 -1.40 23.84
CA GLU A 149 2.83 -1.65 23.87
C GLU A 149 3.57 -0.95 22.73
N ILE A 150 2.99 -0.92 21.54
CA ILE A 150 3.56 -0.16 20.40
C ILE A 150 3.58 1.34 20.74
N VAL A 151 2.46 1.88 21.20
CA VAL A 151 2.38 3.29 21.60
C VAL A 151 3.38 3.59 22.72
N ALA A 152 3.42 2.76 23.76
CA ALA A 152 4.35 2.91 24.87
C ALA A 152 5.83 2.85 24.46
N SER A 153 6.17 2.11 23.40
CA SER A 153 7.54 2.04 22.88
C SER A 153 7.97 3.32 22.14
N VAL A 154 7.03 4.07 21.57
CA VAL A 154 7.30 5.31 20.81
C VAL A 154 7.33 6.54 21.69
N LEU A 155 6.40 6.66 22.66
CA LEU A 155 6.21 7.88 23.45
C LEU A 155 7.50 8.44 24.08
N PRO A 156 8.37 7.64 24.75
CA PRO A 156 9.60 8.15 25.36
C PRO A 156 10.61 8.68 24.34
N LEU A 157 10.49 8.29 23.07
CA LEU A 157 11.42 8.64 22.02
C LEU A 157 11.02 9.93 21.27
N LEU A 158 9.81 10.46 21.47
CA LEU A 158 9.30 11.63 20.73
C LEU A 158 9.99 12.94 21.17
N ALA A 159 10.70 12.97 22.30
CA ALA A 159 11.51 14.14 22.68
C ALA A 159 12.71 14.33 21.74
N ALA A 160 13.28 15.56 21.76
CA ALA A 160 14.51 15.85 21.02
C ALA A 160 15.59 14.79 21.29
N PRO A 161 16.36 14.38 20.28
CA PRO A 161 16.52 14.98 18.95
C PRO A 161 15.61 14.38 17.85
N THR A 162 14.46 13.80 18.21
CA THR A 162 13.56 13.19 17.21
C THR A 162 12.91 14.27 16.35
N LYS A 163 13.03 14.11 15.02
CA LYS A 163 12.45 14.99 14.02
C LYS A 163 11.35 14.35 13.18
N LEU A 164 11.40 13.03 13.02
CA LEU A 164 10.49 12.32 12.13
C LEU A 164 10.01 11.02 12.76
N LEU A 165 8.70 10.79 12.70
CA LEU A 165 8.05 9.49 12.88
C LEU A 165 7.53 9.03 11.53
N LEU A 166 8.10 7.96 10.97
CA LEU A 166 7.68 7.32 9.73
C LEU A 166 7.12 5.93 10.04
N LEU A 167 5.89 5.68 9.64
CA LEU A 167 5.21 4.41 9.88
C LEU A 167 4.26 4.05 8.75
N SER A 168 4.12 2.75 8.48
CA SER A 168 3.07 2.22 7.61
C SER A 168 1.72 2.19 8.33
N ARG A 169 0.63 2.50 7.60
CA ARG A 169 -0.75 2.31 8.11
C ARG A 169 -1.06 0.83 8.36
N VAL A 170 -0.57 -0.01 7.46
CA VAL A 170 -0.70 -1.47 7.50
C VAL A 170 0.63 -2.08 7.12
N SER A 171 1.12 -3.02 7.93
CA SER A 171 2.32 -3.78 7.59
C SER A 171 2.14 -4.57 6.30
N TRP A 172 3.09 -4.45 5.39
CA TRP A 172 3.11 -5.23 4.14
C TRP A 172 3.51 -6.70 4.36
N ILE A 173 4.06 -7.02 5.53
CA ILE A 173 4.48 -8.38 5.92
C ILE A 173 3.37 -9.09 6.65
N SER A 174 2.99 -8.62 7.82
CA SER A 174 2.01 -9.28 8.68
C SER A 174 0.55 -8.96 8.30
N GLY A 175 0.31 -7.84 7.63
CA GLY A 175 -1.04 -7.31 7.39
C GLY A 175 -1.60 -6.55 8.60
N ARG A 176 -0.80 -6.42 9.67
CA ARG A 176 -1.20 -5.74 10.90
C ARG A 176 -1.52 -4.27 10.64
N THR A 177 -2.62 -3.78 11.22
CA THR A 177 -2.92 -2.35 11.32
C THR A 177 -2.16 -1.75 12.50
N LEU A 178 -1.45 -0.63 12.27
CA LEU A 178 -0.78 0.09 13.35
C LEU A 178 -1.73 1.09 14.04
N PRO A 179 -1.51 1.39 15.34
CA PRO A 179 -2.30 2.37 16.09
C PRO A 179 -1.91 3.80 15.71
N VAL A 180 -2.18 4.18 14.44
CA VAL A 180 -1.69 5.46 13.88
C VAL A 180 -2.29 6.69 14.57
N ALA A 181 -3.56 6.66 14.98
CA ALA A 181 -4.22 7.83 15.57
C ALA A 181 -3.51 8.33 16.86
N PRO A 182 -3.28 7.50 17.90
CA PRO A 182 -2.54 7.94 19.08
C PRO A 182 -1.08 8.29 18.78
N LEU A 183 -0.42 7.59 17.86
CA LEU A 183 0.98 7.85 17.48
C LEU A 183 1.14 9.20 16.79
N LEU A 184 0.29 9.51 15.79
CA LEU A 184 0.30 10.79 15.09
C LEU A 184 -0.06 11.96 16.01
N ALA A 185 -1.05 11.76 16.92
CA ALA A 185 -1.41 12.77 17.89
C ALA A 185 -0.27 13.08 18.86
N ALA A 186 0.40 12.05 19.37
CA ALA A 186 1.55 12.22 20.28
C ALA A 186 2.75 12.87 19.58
N ALA A 187 3.06 12.46 18.34
CA ALA A 187 4.13 13.07 17.56
C ALA A 187 3.87 14.55 17.30
N ARG A 188 2.65 14.92 16.90
CA ARG A 188 2.23 16.32 16.71
C ARG A 188 2.37 17.13 17.99
N ALA A 189 1.93 16.60 19.15
CA ALA A 189 2.06 17.26 20.43
C ALA A 189 3.54 17.49 20.83
N ALA A 190 4.45 16.64 20.38
CA ALA A 190 5.89 16.74 20.59
C ALA A 190 6.61 17.60 19.52
N GLY A 191 5.91 18.11 18.51
CA GLY A 191 6.52 18.85 17.39
C GLY A 191 7.33 17.96 16.43
N VAL A 192 7.07 16.65 16.40
CA VAL A 192 7.72 15.67 15.53
C VAL A 192 6.93 15.54 14.25
N THR A 193 7.60 15.71 13.10
CA THR A 193 7.01 15.52 11.77
C THR A 193 6.56 14.08 11.59
N THR A 194 5.43 13.88 10.91
CA THR A 194 4.82 12.58 10.71
C THR A 194 4.70 12.22 9.23
N VAL A 195 5.13 11.01 8.88
CA VAL A 195 4.97 10.44 7.54
C VAL A 195 4.28 9.10 7.63
N LEU A 196 3.16 8.98 6.93
CA LEU A 196 2.35 7.77 6.88
C LEU A 196 2.50 7.09 5.51
N ASP A 197 3.03 5.87 5.50
CA ASP A 197 2.96 5.01 4.32
C ASP A 197 1.57 4.39 4.23
N GLY A 198 0.78 4.87 3.28
CA GLY A 198 -0.57 4.41 2.98
C GLY A 198 -0.65 3.28 1.97
N ALA A 199 0.49 2.69 1.57
CA ALA A 199 0.53 1.72 0.47
C ALA A 199 -0.35 0.49 0.66
N GLN A 200 -0.62 0.09 1.88
CA GLN A 200 -1.52 -1.03 2.20
C GLN A 200 -2.80 -0.55 2.91
N GLY A 201 -2.95 0.75 3.12
CA GLY A 201 -4.11 1.34 3.81
C GLY A 201 -5.11 1.97 2.85
N VAL A 202 -4.65 2.86 1.94
CA VAL A 202 -5.53 3.60 1.03
C VAL A 202 -6.18 2.64 0.04
N GLY A 203 -7.51 2.64 0.00
CA GLY A 203 -8.33 1.71 -0.77
C GLY A 203 -8.62 0.36 -0.08
N ALA A 204 -7.89 0.01 1.00
CA ALA A 204 -8.12 -1.20 1.81
C ALA A 204 -8.83 -0.91 3.13
N LEU A 205 -8.68 0.28 3.67
CA LEU A 205 -9.28 0.75 4.91
C LEU A 205 -10.01 2.08 4.69
N ARG A 206 -10.93 2.39 5.60
CA ARG A 206 -11.61 3.68 5.66
C ARG A 206 -11.02 4.49 6.81
N ASP A 207 -9.96 5.20 6.52
CA ASP A 207 -9.40 6.16 7.46
C ASP A 207 -9.97 7.57 7.17
N ASP A 208 -10.28 8.32 8.21
CA ASP A 208 -10.50 9.76 8.12
C ASP A 208 -9.12 10.44 8.10
N ILE A 209 -8.63 10.73 6.91
CA ILE A 209 -7.28 11.26 6.71
C ILE A 209 -7.15 12.67 7.27
N ASP A 210 -8.21 13.46 7.24
CA ASP A 210 -8.19 14.82 7.80
C ASP A 210 -8.20 14.80 9.34
N ALA A 211 -8.90 13.85 9.97
CA ALA A 211 -8.83 13.64 11.41
C ALA A 211 -7.45 13.07 11.85
N LEU A 212 -6.88 12.13 11.11
CA LEU A 212 -5.54 11.61 11.37
C LEU A 212 -4.46 12.67 11.14
N ASN A 213 -4.63 13.46 10.10
CA ASN A 213 -3.80 14.56 9.65
C ASN A 213 -2.27 14.30 9.74
N PRO A 214 -1.73 13.25 9.10
CA PRO A 214 -0.28 13.11 8.97
C PRO A 214 0.29 14.29 8.16
N ASP A 215 1.52 14.72 8.44
CA ASP A 215 2.15 15.80 7.68
C ASP A 215 2.35 15.39 6.21
N LEU A 216 2.65 14.11 5.98
CA LEU A 216 2.73 13.49 4.65
C LEU A 216 2.06 12.13 4.65
N LEU A 217 1.23 11.86 3.64
CA LEU A 217 0.72 10.52 3.30
C LEU A 217 1.07 10.23 1.84
N ALA A 218 1.55 9.02 1.55
CA ALA A 218 1.72 8.57 0.17
C ALA A 218 1.17 7.15 -0.03
N PHE A 219 0.67 6.88 -1.25
CA PHE A 219 0.04 5.60 -1.58
C PHE A 219 0.14 5.32 -3.08
N PRO A 220 0.19 4.05 -3.52
CA PRO A 220 0.30 3.69 -4.92
C PRO A 220 -1.07 3.58 -5.59
N SER A 221 -1.12 3.80 -6.90
CA SER A 221 -2.30 3.59 -7.71
C SER A 221 -2.64 2.11 -7.91
N GLN A 222 -1.62 1.27 -8.14
CA GLN A 222 -1.79 -0.11 -8.65
C GLN A 222 -2.22 -1.15 -7.61
N LYS A 223 -2.28 -0.84 -6.33
CA LYS A 223 -2.66 -1.85 -5.32
C LYS A 223 -4.18 -1.88 -5.11
N TRP A 224 -4.64 -1.30 -4.02
CA TRP A 224 -6.03 -1.34 -3.57
C TRP A 224 -6.95 -0.41 -4.34
N LEU A 225 -6.38 0.58 -5.07
CA LEU A 225 -7.14 1.45 -5.99
C LEU A 225 -7.25 0.88 -7.41
N LEU A 226 -6.69 -0.32 -7.67
CA LEU A 226 -6.80 -1.09 -8.91
C LEU A 226 -6.29 -0.35 -10.16
N GLY A 227 -5.46 0.68 -9.97
CA GLY A 227 -4.91 1.49 -11.04
C GLY A 227 -3.65 0.89 -11.65
N VAL A 228 -2.85 1.74 -12.24
CA VAL A 228 -1.65 1.37 -12.99
C VAL A 228 -0.38 1.60 -12.17
N GLU A 229 0.67 0.85 -12.51
CA GLU A 229 2.01 1.06 -11.97
C GLU A 229 2.62 2.38 -12.46
N GLY A 230 3.59 2.89 -11.72
CA GLY A 230 4.28 4.12 -12.06
C GLY A 230 3.55 5.41 -11.66
N LEU A 231 2.46 5.30 -10.90
CA LEU A 231 1.73 6.44 -10.33
C LEU A 231 1.41 6.24 -8.86
N ALA A 232 1.49 7.32 -8.10
CA ALA A 232 1.20 7.37 -6.67
C ALA A 232 0.52 8.69 -6.31
N GLY A 233 -0.28 8.69 -5.25
CA GLY A 233 -0.81 9.90 -4.63
C GLY A 233 0.10 10.35 -3.48
N ILE A 234 0.19 11.66 -3.30
CA ILE A 234 0.83 12.34 -2.19
C ILE A 234 -0.21 13.28 -1.58
N ARG A 235 -0.42 13.20 -0.26
CA ARG A 235 -1.16 14.23 0.48
C ARG A 235 -0.22 14.88 1.48
N VAL A 236 -0.17 16.20 1.49
CA VAL A 236 0.61 17.00 2.45
C VAL A 236 -0.35 17.85 3.28
N SER A 237 -0.16 17.90 4.60
CA SER A 237 -1.03 18.70 5.47
C SER A 237 -0.90 20.19 5.19
N ARG A 238 -1.95 20.96 5.54
CA ARG A 238 -1.93 22.43 5.42
C ARG A 238 -0.79 23.03 6.26
N GLU A 239 -0.61 22.49 7.46
CA GLU A 239 0.41 22.92 8.40
C GLU A 239 1.81 22.68 7.86
N ALA A 240 2.06 21.48 7.29
CA ALA A 240 3.36 21.15 6.69
C ALA A 240 3.66 21.97 5.44
N LEU A 241 2.65 22.29 4.61
CA LEU A 241 2.79 23.20 3.47
C LEU A 241 3.10 24.63 3.92
N ALA A 242 2.37 25.14 4.91
CA ALA A 242 2.55 26.51 5.42
C ALA A 242 3.89 26.69 6.15
N ALA A 243 4.36 25.67 6.87
CA ALA A 243 5.63 25.67 7.59
C ALA A 243 6.84 25.35 6.68
N ASP A 244 6.62 25.03 5.41
CA ASP A 244 7.65 24.56 4.46
C ASP A 244 8.48 23.39 5.03
N THR A 245 7.79 22.48 5.76
CA THR A 245 8.40 21.32 6.46
C THR A 245 9.17 20.43 5.50
N PHE A 246 8.59 20.22 4.32
CA PHE A 246 9.19 19.45 3.24
C PHE A 246 9.50 20.41 2.09
N ARG A 247 10.78 20.50 1.73
CA ARG A 247 11.21 21.31 0.58
C ARG A 247 11.40 20.40 -0.63
N PRO A 248 10.87 20.78 -1.81
CA PRO A 248 11.15 20.01 -3.02
C PRO A 248 12.65 19.97 -3.34
N VAL A 249 13.21 18.78 -3.43
CA VAL A 249 14.61 18.57 -3.87
C VAL A 249 14.73 18.42 -5.39
N ILE A 250 13.60 18.18 -6.06
CA ILE A 250 13.45 18.11 -7.51
C ILE A 250 12.18 18.87 -7.85
N GLY A 251 12.26 19.86 -8.70
CA GLY A 251 11.11 20.58 -9.25
C GLY A 251 10.91 20.21 -10.71
N GLY A 252 9.71 19.65 -11.04
CA GLY A 252 9.24 19.59 -12.42
C GLY A 252 8.55 20.91 -12.82
N TYR A 253 8.31 21.14 -14.11
CA TYR A 253 7.61 22.35 -14.56
C TYR A 253 6.19 22.47 -13.93
N MET A 254 5.54 21.38 -13.57
CA MET A 254 4.26 21.40 -12.86
C MET A 254 4.37 21.88 -11.39
N ALA A 255 5.58 21.95 -10.84
CA ALA A 255 5.81 22.39 -9.47
C ALA A 255 5.88 23.91 -9.33
N PHE A 256 5.95 24.63 -10.43
CA PHE A 256 6.12 26.10 -10.46
C PHE A 256 4.88 26.82 -10.98
N ASP A 257 4.70 28.04 -10.52
CA ASP A 257 3.78 28.99 -11.12
C ASP A 257 4.48 29.66 -12.35
N GLY A 258 4.05 29.21 -13.54
CA GLY A 258 4.71 29.55 -14.79
C GLY A 258 5.97 28.70 -15.06
N GLN A 259 6.67 29.01 -16.15
CA GLN A 259 7.86 28.23 -16.53
C GLN A 259 9.14 28.97 -16.07
N PRO A 260 10.00 28.30 -15.28
CA PRO A 260 11.24 28.88 -14.79
C PRO A 260 12.35 28.87 -15.88
N LEU A 261 12.10 29.48 -17.03
CA LEU A 261 12.98 29.42 -18.21
C LEU A 261 14.38 29.98 -17.94
N ASN A 262 14.51 30.87 -16.98
CA ASN A 262 15.79 31.48 -16.59
C ASN A 262 16.40 30.82 -15.32
N GLY A 263 15.87 29.67 -14.92
CA GLY A 263 16.29 28.98 -13.69
C GLY A 263 15.74 29.60 -12.39
N VAL A 264 14.92 30.65 -12.49
CA VAL A 264 14.23 31.28 -11.36
C VAL A 264 12.74 31.06 -11.51
N GLY A 265 12.13 30.36 -10.55
CA GLY A 265 10.70 30.05 -10.54
C GLY A 265 10.13 30.17 -9.16
N THR A 266 8.84 30.48 -9.05
CA THR A 266 8.07 30.46 -7.80
C THR A 266 7.43 29.10 -7.66
N LEU A 267 7.80 28.36 -6.63
CA LEU A 267 7.12 27.09 -6.31
C LEU A 267 5.65 27.37 -5.97
N ARG A 268 4.78 26.48 -6.43
CA ARG A 268 3.37 26.54 -6.05
C ARG A 268 3.21 26.46 -4.53
N SER A 269 2.21 27.12 -4.00
CA SER A 269 1.90 27.12 -2.57
C SER A 269 1.22 25.82 -2.11
N ASP A 270 0.67 25.04 -3.02
CA ASP A 270 -0.02 23.79 -2.79
C ASP A 270 0.88 22.54 -2.98
N ALA A 271 0.32 21.35 -2.78
CA ALA A 271 1.05 20.08 -2.86
C ALA A 271 1.66 19.80 -4.25
N ARG A 272 1.20 20.47 -5.32
CA ARG A 272 1.79 20.32 -6.68
C ARG A 272 3.27 20.67 -6.71
N ARG A 273 3.80 21.43 -5.73
CA ARG A 273 5.25 21.67 -5.58
C ARG A 273 6.09 20.39 -5.54
N PHE A 274 5.47 19.23 -5.18
CA PHE A 274 6.12 17.92 -5.14
C PHE A 274 5.98 17.12 -6.43
N GLN A 275 5.25 17.62 -7.45
CA GLN A 275 5.14 16.94 -8.73
C GLN A 275 6.41 17.11 -9.56
N VAL A 276 6.86 16.00 -10.13
CA VAL A 276 7.91 16.00 -11.14
C VAL A 276 7.31 15.79 -12.53
N SER A 277 8.13 15.91 -13.55
CA SER A 277 7.74 15.71 -14.94
C SER A 277 7.72 14.23 -15.34
N GLY A 278 7.27 13.92 -16.56
CA GLY A 278 7.42 12.62 -17.18
C GLY A 278 6.24 11.67 -16.93
N PHE A 279 5.05 12.19 -16.69
CA PHE A 279 3.84 11.36 -16.60
C PHE A 279 3.39 10.87 -17.97
N SER A 280 3.10 9.56 -18.05
CA SER A 280 2.46 8.94 -19.21
C SER A 280 0.97 9.30 -19.24
N ARG A 281 0.49 9.93 -20.31
CA ARG A 281 -0.93 10.28 -20.47
C ARG A 281 -1.85 9.07 -20.41
N PRO A 282 -1.56 7.93 -21.10
CA PRO A 282 -2.34 6.70 -20.92
C PRO A 282 -2.39 6.23 -19.48
N ALA A 283 -1.25 6.31 -18.74
CA ALA A 283 -1.21 5.89 -17.34
C ALA A 283 -2.04 6.82 -16.44
N LEU A 284 -1.99 8.14 -16.65
CA LEU A 284 -2.83 9.09 -15.92
C LEU A 284 -4.32 8.78 -16.12
N ALA A 285 -4.75 8.57 -17.38
CA ALA A 285 -6.13 8.23 -17.70
C ALA A 285 -6.56 6.90 -17.05
N GLY A 286 -5.70 5.88 -17.10
CA GLY A 286 -5.96 4.59 -16.47
C GLY A 286 -6.09 4.69 -14.95
N ALA A 287 -5.21 5.42 -14.29
CA ALA A 287 -5.24 5.60 -12.84
C ALA A 287 -6.46 6.41 -12.37
N ALA A 288 -6.81 7.49 -13.09
CA ALA A 288 -8.01 8.27 -12.81
C ALA A 288 -9.28 7.43 -12.99
N ARG A 289 -9.33 6.65 -14.09
CA ARG A 289 -10.46 5.73 -14.34
C ARG A 289 -10.59 4.69 -13.24
N ALA A 290 -9.48 4.06 -12.81
CA ALA A 290 -9.48 3.04 -11.77
C ALA A 290 -10.02 3.55 -10.44
N ALA A 291 -9.43 4.63 -9.92
CA ALA A 291 -9.83 5.20 -8.64
C ALA A 291 -11.24 5.81 -8.69
N GLY A 292 -11.65 6.41 -9.82
CA GLY A 292 -13.00 6.91 -10.06
C GLY A 292 -14.03 5.78 -10.10
N TRP A 293 -13.76 4.72 -10.87
CA TRP A 293 -14.60 3.52 -10.93
C TRP A 293 -14.75 2.87 -9.56
N PHE A 294 -13.64 2.69 -8.85
CA PHE A 294 -13.63 2.08 -7.53
C PHE A 294 -14.44 2.91 -6.51
N SER A 295 -14.26 4.22 -6.47
CA SER A 295 -14.96 5.07 -5.49
C SER A 295 -16.43 5.29 -5.82
N MET A 296 -16.79 5.45 -7.10
CA MET A 296 -18.14 5.87 -7.53
C MET A 296 -19.02 4.70 -7.95
N GLN A 297 -18.49 3.71 -8.68
CA GLN A 297 -19.31 2.61 -9.22
C GLN A 297 -19.26 1.38 -8.32
N VAL A 298 -18.08 0.98 -7.82
CA VAL A 298 -17.97 -0.11 -6.84
C VAL A 298 -18.49 0.37 -5.48
N GLY A 299 -18.11 1.56 -5.07
CA GLY A 299 -18.45 2.15 -3.78
C GLY A 299 -17.38 1.78 -2.73
N LEU A 300 -16.48 2.72 -2.46
CA LEU A 300 -15.36 2.54 -1.53
C LEU A 300 -15.78 1.99 -0.15
N PRO A 301 -16.86 2.49 0.51
CA PRO A 301 -17.29 1.95 1.79
C PRO A 301 -17.63 0.46 1.74
N TRP A 302 -18.46 0.06 0.78
CA TRP A 302 -18.88 -1.33 0.63
C TRP A 302 -17.69 -2.25 0.31
N ALA A 303 -16.81 -1.81 -0.59
CA ALA A 303 -15.66 -2.60 -1.03
C ALA A 303 -14.68 -2.87 0.11
N THR A 304 -14.36 -1.85 0.91
CA THR A 304 -13.44 -1.98 2.04
C THR A 304 -14.03 -2.82 3.17
N GLU A 305 -15.31 -2.63 3.52
CA GLU A 305 -16.00 -3.43 4.53
C GLU A 305 -16.07 -4.91 4.13
N ARG A 306 -16.42 -5.19 2.86
CA ARG A 306 -16.48 -6.55 2.34
C ARG A 306 -15.11 -7.21 2.36
N ALA A 307 -14.08 -6.54 1.83
CA ALA A 307 -12.73 -7.08 1.78
C ALA A 307 -12.18 -7.40 3.20
N GLN A 308 -12.42 -6.50 4.16
CA GLN A 308 -12.01 -6.70 5.55
C GLN A 308 -12.79 -7.84 6.23
N ARG A 309 -14.10 -7.96 5.94
CA ARG A 309 -14.92 -9.08 6.42
C ARG A 309 -14.37 -10.42 5.93
N LEU A 310 -14.11 -10.57 4.63
CA LEU A 310 -13.55 -11.79 4.05
C LEU A 310 -12.17 -12.13 4.63
N ALA A 311 -11.31 -11.15 4.83
CA ALA A 311 -10.01 -11.34 5.49
C ALA A 311 -10.18 -11.82 6.94
N THR A 312 -11.16 -11.29 7.66
CA THR A 312 -11.47 -11.68 9.04
C THR A 312 -12.05 -13.10 9.10
N GLU A 313 -12.94 -13.46 8.18
CA GLU A 313 -13.50 -14.82 8.05
C GLU A 313 -12.38 -15.83 7.76
N PHE A 314 -11.48 -15.52 6.83
CA PHE A 314 -10.33 -16.37 6.55
C PHE A 314 -9.41 -16.51 7.76
N HIS A 315 -9.05 -15.41 8.42
CA HIS A 315 -8.22 -15.41 9.62
C HIS A 315 -8.85 -16.31 10.71
N ALA A 316 -10.16 -16.15 10.96
CA ALA A 316 -10.87 -16.94 11.94
C ALA A 316 -10.93 -18.44 11.59
N ALA A 317 -11.03 -18.77 10.30
CA ALA A 317 -11.09 -20.15 9.84
C ALA A 317 -9.77 -20.93 10.02
N VAL A 318 -8.61 -20.22 10.03
CA VAL A 318 -7.31 -20.90 10.04
C VAL A 318 -6.48 -20.67 11.31
N ARG A 319 -6.78 -19.66 12.13
CA ARG A 319 -5.94 -19.29 13.29
C ARG A 319 -5.80 -20.37 14.36
N ASP A 320 -6.84 -21.20 14.54
CA ASP A 320 -6.91 -22.24 15.56
C ASP A 320 -6.53 -23.63 14.99
N VAL A 321 -6.11 -23.71 13.71
CA VAL A 321 -5.65 -24.95 13.09
C VAL A 321 -4.26 -25.29 13.65
N PRO A 322 -4.08 -26.51 14.24
CA PRO A 322 -2.78 -26.93 14.75
C PRO A 322 -1.68 -26.83 13.69
N GLY A 323 -0.53 -26.26 14.04
CA GLY A 323 0.59 -26.05 13.12
C GLY A 323 0.47 -24.77 12.26
N VAL A 324 -0.61 -23.99 12.38
CA VAL A 324 -0.72 -22.67 11.75
C VAL A 324 -0.34 -21.57 12.73
N GLN A 325 0.50 -20.65 12.30
CA GLN A 325 0.89 -19.46 13.06
C GLN A 325 0.52 -18.20 12.28
N MET A 326 -0.32 -17.36 12.87
CA MET A 326 -0.70 -16.06 12.31
C MET A 326 0.37 -15.02 12.63
N LEU A 327 0.64 -14.07 11.69
CA LEU A 327 1.60 -12.99 11.90
C LEU A 327 0.97 -11.74 12.51
N ALA A 328 -0.32 -11.54 12.35
CA ALA A 328 -1.05 -10.44 12.97
C ALA A 328 -2.07 -10.97 13.99
N PRO A 329 -2.27 -10.29 15.13
CA PRO A 329 -3.31 -10.67 16.09
C PRO A 329 -4.71 -10.57 15.49
N ALA A 330 -5.65 -11.34 16.03
CA ALA A 330 -7.06 -11.26 15.65
C ALA A 330 -7.61 -9.85 15.86
N GLY A 331 -8.35 -9.33 14.89
CA GLY A 331 -8.92 -7.98 14.94
C GLY A 331 -7.91 -6.84 14.75
N ARG A 332 -6.63 -7.17 14.51
CA ARG A 332 -5.55 -6.20 14.26
C ARG A 332 -4.91 -6.37 12.88
N HIS A 333 -5.62 -6.95 11.94
CA HIS A 333 -5.22 -7.04 10.53
C HIS A 333 -6.17 -6.22 9.65
N ALA A 334 -5.65 -5.78 8.51
CA ALA A 334 -6.47 -5.21 7.44
C ALA A 334 -6.99 -6.33 6.51
N THR A 335 -6.90 -6.11 5.23
CA THR A 335 -7.28 -7.06 4.17
C THR A 335 -6.15 -8.05 3.82
N ILE A 336 -4.97 -7.87 4.40
CA ILE A 336 -3.84 -8.79 4.28
C ILE A 336 -3.87 -9.75 5.48
N VAL A 337 -3.74 -11.05 5.20
CA VAL A 337 -3.58 -12.09 6.21
C VAL A 337 -2.33 -12.90 5.86
N SER A 338 -1.35 -12.87 6.77
CA SER A 338 -0.11 -13.62 6.62
C SER A 338 -0.01 -14.71 7.68
N LEU A 339 0.46 -15.89 7.26
CA LEU A 339 0.56 -17.06 8.13
C LEU A 339 1.74 -17.96 7.75
N ARG A 340 2.13 -18.80 8.69
CA ARG A 340 3.06 -19.93 8.50
C ARG A 340 2.34 -21.25 8.78
N VAL A 341 2.78 -22.29 8.11
CA VAL A 341 2.35 -23.66 8.37
C VAL A 341 3.59 -24.46 8.75
N GLU A 342 3.55 -25.14 9.88
CA GLU A 342 4.68 -25.92 10.38
C GLU A 342 5.08 -27.01 9.35
N GLY A 343 6.39 -27.17 9.15
CA GLY A 343 6.94 -28.12 8.16
C GLY A 343 6.91 -27.62 6.71
N TRP A 344 6.35 -26.43 6.42
CA TRP A 344 6.25 -25.89 5.07
C TRP A 344 7.11 -24.65 4.85
N LYS A 345 7.78 -24.59 3.71
CA LYS A 345 8.35 -23.34 3.21
C LYS A 345 7.24 -22.52 2.55
N PRO A 346 7.24 -21.18 2.69
CA PRO A 346 6.20 -20.34 2.07
C PRO A 346 6.11 -20.47 0.55
N GLU A 347 7.21 -20.74 -0.13
CA GLU A 347 7.25 -20.99 -1.57
C GLU A 347 6.45 -22.24 -1.96
N GLN A 348 6.55 -23.30 -1.17
CA GLN A 348 5.80 -24.53 -1.38
C GLN A 348 4.30 -24.31 -1.18
N LEU A 349 3.92 -23.52 -0.16
CA LEU A 349 2.51 -23.14 0.05
C LEU A 349 1.96 -22.34 -1.14
N VAL A 350 2.71 -21.36 -1.65
CA VAL A 350 2.32 -20.59 -2.84
C VAL A 350 2.14 -21.52 -4.04
N GLU A 351 3.09 -22.42 -4.28
CA GLU A 351 3.04 -23.37 -5.39
C GLU A 351 1.84 -24.31 -5.30
N GLU A 352 1.57 -24.88 -4.12
CA GLU A 352 0.45 -25.81 -3.92
C GLU A 352 -0.90 -25.09 -3.98
N LEU A 353 -1.03 -23.87 -3.47
CA LEU A 353 -2.25 -23.08 -3.63
C LEU A 353 -2.50 -22.74 -5.11
N THR A 354 -1.46 -22.38 -5.85
CA THR A 354 -1.57 -22.16 -7.30
C THR A 354 -2.02 -23.41 -8.02
N ARG A 355 -1.40 -24.56 -7.70
CA ARG A 355 -1.72 -25.84 -8.37
C ARG A 355 -3.10 -26.39 -8.01
N ARG A 356 -3.58 -26.18 -6.76
CA ARG A 356 -4.82 -26.82 -6.25
C ARG A 356 -6.05 -25.92 -6.35
N ALA A 357 -5.86 -24.62 -6.46
CA ALA A 357 -6.97 -23.65 -6.46
C ALA A 357 -6.80 -22.52 -7.49
N PHE A 358 -5.75 -22.54 -8.33
CA PHE A 358 -5.39 -21.41 -9.19
C PHE A 358 -5.30 -20.11 -8.42
N ALA A 359 -4.83 -20.17 -7.15
CA ALA A 359 -4.74 -19.00 -6.30
C ALA A 359 -3.45 -18.20 -6.59
N ILE A 360 -3.59 -16.91 -6.74
CA ILE A 360 -2.48 -15.96 -6.87
C ILE A 360 -2.19 -15.40 -5.47
N THR A 361 -1.15 -15.92 -4.84
CA THR A 361 -0.70 -15.52 -3.50
C THR A 361 0.75 -15.06 -3.54
N ARG A 362 1.32 -14.68 -2.40
CA ARG A 362 2.72 -14.25 -2.31
C ARG A 362 3.37 -14.76 -1.03
N ARG A 363 4.67 -15.05 -1.11
CA ARG A 363 5.51 -15.13 0.09
C ARG A 363 5.98 -13.75 0.52
N VAL A 364 6.16 -13.54 1.81
CA VAL A 364 6.90 -12.42 2.39
C VAL A 364 8.21 -12.92 2.98
N PRO A 365 9.29 -12.10 2.95
CA PRO A 365 10.60 -12.52 3.44
C PRO A 365 10.62 -12.66 4.96
N SER A 366 11.66 -13.33 5.46
CA SER A 366 12.03 -13.25 6.87
C SER A 366 12.55 -11.86 7.22
N LEU A 367 12.27 -11.43 8.45
CA LEU A 367 12.88 -10.23 9.03
C LEU A 367 14.12 -10.63 9.84
N PRO A 368 15.21 -9.86 9.79
CA PRO A 368 16.37 -10.10 10.65
C PRO A 368 16.04 -9.80 12.12
N PRO A 369 16.81 -10.37 13.06
CA PRO A 369 16.76 -9.96 14.45
C PRO A 369 16.99 -8.46 14.64
N LEU A 370 16.33 -7.86 15.61
CA LEU A 370 16.46 -6.44 15.95
C LEU A 370 16.53 -6.27 17.46
N ASP A 371 17.57 -5.60 17.95
CA ASP A 371 17.77 -5.26 19.37
C ASP A 371 17.59 -6.44 20.33
N GLY A 372 18.17 -7.61 19.97
CA GLY A 372 18.06 -8.85 20.74
C GLY A 372 16.73 -9.58 20.64
N ARG A 373 15.78 -9.07 19.88
CA ARG A 373 14.50 -9.73 19.57
C ARG A 373 14.66 -10.64 18.36
N PRO A 374 14.03 -11.82 18.34
CA PRO A 374 14.11 -12.71 17.20
C PRO A 374 13.46 -12.03 15.97
N GLY A 375 14.05 -12.20 14.81
CA GLY A 375 13.41 -11.86 13.55
C GLY A 375 12.24 -12.81 13.25
N SER A 376 11.36 -12.42 12.35
CA SER A 376 10.29 -13.31 11.90
C SER A 376 10.75 -14.15 10.71
N ALA A 377 10.34 -15.42 10.65
CA ALA A 377 10.55 -16.26 9.49
C ALA A 377 9.65 -15.82 8.33
N ALA A 378 10.04 -16.21 7.10
CA ALA A 378 9.23 -15.99 5.91
C ALA A 378 7.82 -16.62 6.06
N ALA A 379 6.83 -16.04 5.41
CA ALA A 379 5.43 -16.44 5.54
C ALA A 379 4.68 -16.42 4.19
N LEU A 380 3.58 -17.16 4.11
CA LEU A 380 2.57 -17.00 3.08
C LEU A 380 1.77 -15.74 3.38
N ARG A 381 1.51 -14.92 2.35
CA ARG A 381 0.64 -13.74 2.42
C ARG A 381 -0.52 -13.87 1.45
N THR A 382 -1.73 -13.72 1.95
CA THR A 382 -2.97 -13.55 1.19
C THR A 382 -3.47 -12.11 1.30
N SER A 383 -4.04 -11.57 0.24
CA SER A 383 -4.58 -10.20 0.19
C SER A 383 -6.00 -10.25 -0.36
N TRP A 384 -6.98 -10.14 0.53
CA TRP A 384 -8.41 -10.30 0.24
C TRP A 384 -9.00 -9.00 -0.29
N GLY A 385 -9.68 -9.07 -1.43
CA GLY A 385 -10.35 -7.92 -2.03
C GLY A 385 -11.87 -8.11 -2.07
N PHE A 386 -12.61 -7.05 -2.41
CA PHE A 386 -14.08 -7.11 -2.54
C PHE A 386 -14.55 -8.09 -3.63
N TRP A 387 -13.70 -8.42 -4.58
CA TRP A 387 -13.96 -9.37 -5.67
C TRP A 387 -13.90 -10.84 -5.22
N ASN A 388 -13.35 -11.14 -4.06
CA ASN A 388 -13.32 -12.50 -3.55
C ASN A 388 -14.70 -12.95 -3.05
N THR A 389 -14.89 -14.26 -2.98
CA THR A 389 -16.13 -14.88 -2.54
C THR A 389 -15.92 -15.67 -1.24
N GLU A 390 -17.01 -15.90 -0.52
CA GLU A 390 -17.03 -16.73 0.68
C GLU A 390 -16.63 -18.18 0.36
N ALA A 391 -16.96 -18.67 -0.83
CA ALA A 391 -16.52 -19.99 -1.32
C ALA A 391 -14.99 -20.05 -1.52
N GLU A 392 -14.38 -18.95 -1.99
CA GLU A 392 -12.92 -18.85 -2.10
C GLU A 392 -12.27 -18.81 -0.71
N VAL A 393 -12.87 -18.13 0.27
CA VAL A 393 -12.40 -18.16 1.67
C VAL A 393 -12.41 -19.59 2.21
N ALA A 394 -13.52 -20.30 2.09
CA ALA A 394 -13.66 -21.69 2.53
C ALA A 394 -12.63 -22.60 1.82
N ARG A 395 -12.46 -22.43 0.51
CA ARG A 395 -11.53 -23.25 -0.28
C ARG A 395 -10.07 -23.07 0.15
N ILE A 396 -9.64 -21.83 0.36
CA ILE A 396 -8.26 -21.56 0.80
C ILE A 396 -8.06 -22.06 2.25
N ALA A 397 -9.04 -21.89 3.14
CA ALA A 397 -8.97 -22.39 4.51
C ALA A 397 -8.88 -23.92 4.57
N GLU A 398 -9.66 -24.65 3.75
CA GLU A 398 -9.54 -26.10 3.59
C GLU A 398 -8.13 -26.53 3.17
N LEU A 399 -7.53 -25.81 2.21
CA LEU A 399 -6.18 -26.13 1.74
C LEU A 399 -5.12 -25.85 2.81
N ILE A 400 -5.24 -24.76 3.57
CA ILE A 400 -4.34 -24.48 4.68
C ILE A 400 -4.47 -25.57 5.76
N THR A 401 -5.68 -26.00 6.08
CA THR A 401 -5.94 -27.12 7.02
C THR A 401 -5.33 -28.43 6.50
N LEU A 402 -5.47 -28.71 5.21
CA LEU A 402 -4.84 -29.87 4.58
C LEU A 402 -3.32 -29.82 4.69
N PHE A 403 -2.71 -28.66 4.44
CA PHE A 403 -1.25 -28.47 4.52
C PHE A 403 -0.76 -28.62 5.96
N ALA A 404 -1.52 -28.12 6.94
CA ALA A 404 -1.17 -28.27 8.35
C ALA A 404 -1.25 -29.72 8.85
N ALA A 405 -2.09 -30.56 8.23
CA ALA A 405 -2.19 -31.97 8.53
C ALA A 405 -1.13 -32.88 7.86
N HIS A 406 -0.33 -32.30 6.93
CA HIS A 406 0.64 -33.04 6.13
C HIS A 406 1.95 -32.27 5.98
N THR A 407 3.04 -32.98 5.71
CA THR A 407 4.27 -32.39 5.17
C THR A 407 4.22 -32.38 3.64
N PRO A 408 5.12 -31.65 2.96
CA PRO A 408 5.22 -31.71 1.50
C PRO A 408 5.35 -33.12 0.92
N GLU A 409 6.01 -34.05 1.66
CA GLU A 409 6.24 -35.44 1.25
C GLU A 409 4.99 -36.32 1.46
N THR A 410 4.19 -36.03 2.47
CA THR A 410 2.99 -36.83 2.82
C THR A 410 1.70 -36.26 2.24
N LEU A 411 1.79 -35.10 1.57
CA LEU A 411 0.62 -34.44 1.00
C LEU A 411 -0.05 -35.33 -0.04
N PRO A 412 -1.37 -35.59 0.04
CA PRO A 412 -2.09 -36.40 -0.92
C PRO A 412 -1.91 -35.87 -2.34
N LYS A 413 -1.58 -36.79 -3.26
CA LYS A 413 -1.49 -36.43 -4.68
C LYS A 413 -2.84 -35.88 -5.16
N ARG A 414 -2.80 -34.94 -6.09
CA ARG A 414 -4.02 -34.47 -6.76
C ARG A 414 -4.70 -35.65 -7.43
N PRO A 415 -6.05 -35.72 -7.44
CA PRO A 415 -6.76 -36.60 -8.36
C PRO A 415 -6.28 -36.24 -9.78
N THR A 416 -5.78 -37.22 -10.49
CA THR A 416 -5.48 -37.04 -11.93
C THR A 416 -6.81 -36.84 -12.63
N ILE A 417 -7.04 -35.67 -13.20
CA ILE A 417 -8.17 -35.48 -14.12
C ILE A 417 -7.74 -36.22 -15.38
N GLU A 418 -8.26 -37.43 -15.58
CA GLU A 418 -8.18 -38.08 -16.89
C GLU A 418 -9.01 -37.22 -17.86
N ILE A 419 -8.33 -36.50 -18.75
CA ILE A 419 -8.99 -35.91 -19.90
C ILE A 419 -9.38 -37.08 -20.77
N LEU A 420 -10.64 -37.48 -20.70
CA LEU A 420 -11.21 -38.41 -21.66
C LEU A 420 -11.14 -37.73 -23.03
N HIS A 421 -10.18 -38.13 -23.83
CA HIS A 421 -10.16 -37.79 -25.25
C HIS A 421 -11.36 -38.52 -25.90
N GLY A 422 -12.49 -37.81 -26.02
CA GLY A 422 -13.62 -38.21 -26.83
C GLY A 422 -13.46 -37.76 -28.24
#